data_04062e5e4b26ffe73cc43f805ac733a4
#
_entry.id   04062e5e4b26ffe73cc43f805ac733a4
#
_cell.length_a   1.000
_cell.length_b   1.000
_cell.length_c   1.000
_cell.angle_alpha   90.00
_cell.angle_beta   90.00
_cell.angle_gamma   90.00
#
_symmetry.space_group_name_H-M   'P 1'
#
loop_
_entity.id
_entity.type
_entity.pdbx_description
1 polymer ?
#
loop_
_entity_poly.entity_id
_entity_poly.type
_entity_poly.pdbx_seq_one_letter_code
_entity_poly.pdbx_strand_id
1 'polypeptide(L)'
;MNDQNIPVIEIKGLHKAYGDLEVLKGVDITARRGDVVALIGSSGSGKSTLLRCCNMLEISQKGAILFQGEAVRWSSQGHNRRPADPAQVTRLRTNLSMVFQQFNLWAHMTILQNVMEAPVTVLKQDKSEVESRARALLDKVGIGEKCDVYPAQLSGGQQQRAAIARALAMEPEALLFDEPTSALDPELEQEVIGVIKDLAAEGRP
;
A
#
# COMPACT_ATOMS: atom_id res chain seq x y z
N MET A 1 25.40 -14.67 -1.16
CA MET A 1 25.18 -13.28 -1.63
C MET A 1 24.35 -12.63 -0.55
N ASN A 2 24.76 -11.46 -0.01
CA ASN A 2 24.05 -10.82 1.11
C ASN A 2 22.66 -10.37 0.64
N ASP A 3 21.60 -10.99 1.16
CA ASP A 3 20.20 -10.61 0.93
C ASP A 3 19.86 -9.17 1.32
N GLN A 4 20.69 -8.52 2.10
CA GLN A 4 20.50 -7.14 2.58
C GLN A 4 20.67 -6.05 1.50
N ASN A 5 21.11 -6.37 0.30
CA ASN A 5 21.39 -5.38 -0.74
C ASN A 5 20.35 -5.36 -1.89
N ILE A 6 19.37 -6.28 -1.87
CA ILE A 6 18.33 -6.32 -2.90
C ILE A 6 17.24 -5.29 -2.52
N PRO A 7 16.93 -4.31 -3.39
CA PRO A 7 15.81 -3.40 -3.14
C PRO A 7 14.48 -4.15 -2.99
N VAL A 8 13.62 -3.70 -2.07
CA VAL A 8 12.25 -4.20 -1.94
C VAL A 8 11.47 -3.83 -3.20
N ILE A 9 11.60 -2.59 -3.64
CA ILE A 9 11.05 -2.13 -4.92
C ILE A 9 12.08 -1.32 -5.70
N GLU A 10 12.18 -1.58 -6.99
CA GLU A 10 13.01 -0.81 -7.92
C GLU A 10 12.20 -0.50 -9.18
N ILE A 11 12.17 0.74 -9.56
CA ILE A 11 11.51 1.26 -10.75
C ILE A 11 12.57 1.87 -11.65
N LYS A 12 12.55 1.52 -12.95
CA LYS A 12 13.51 1.99 -13.94
C LYS A 12 12.79 2.55 -15.17
N GLY A 13 13.01 3.82 -15.44
CA GLY A 13 12.53 4.49 -16.63
C GLY A 13 11.01 4.38 -16.83
N LEU A 14 10.21 4.56 -15.76
CA LEU A 14 8.77 4.34 -15.81
C LEU A 14 8.06 5.45 -16.56
N HIS A 15 7.29 5.10 -17.60
CA HIS A 15 6.45 6.01 -18.35
C HIS A 15 4.98 5.64 -18.24
N LYS A 16 4.12 6.62 -17.97
CA LYS A 16 2.68 6.47 -17.94
C LYS A 16 2.00 7.66 -18.60
N ALA A 17 1.10 7.39 -19.53
CA ALA A 17 0.25 8.37 -20.17
C ALA A 17 -1.23 7.98 -20.06
N TYR A 18 -2.10 8.98 -20.02
CA TYR A 18 -3.55 8.86 -20.16
C TYR A 18 -3.98 9.62 -21.41
N GLY A 19 -4.29 8.90 -22.48
CA GLY A 19 -4.43 9.49 -23.82
C GLY A 19 -3.12 10.15 -24.23
N ASP A 20 -3.17 11.43 -24.60
CA ASP A 20 -2.02 12.22 -25.02
C ASP A 20 -1.24 12.86 -23.86
N LEU A 21 -1.77 12.79 -22.63
CA LEU A 21 -1.13 13.38 -21.46
C LEU A 21 -0.14 12.38 -20.83
N GLU A 22 1.16 12.62 -21.03
CA GLU A 22 2.22 11.88 -20.35
C GLU A 22 2.40 12.41 -18.92
N VAL A 23 2.06 11.57 -17.93
CA VAL A 23 2.12 11.88 -16.49
C VAL A 23 3.44 11.46 -15.87
N LEU A 24 3.93 10.25 -16.19
CA LEU A 24 5.24 9.78 -15.75
C LEU A 24 6.19 9.76 -16.96
N LYS A 25 7.34 10.42 -16.82
CA LYS A 25 8.28 10.71 -17.92
C LYS A 25 9.67 10.13 -17.65
N GLY A 26 9.76 8.81 -17.49
CA GLY A 26 11.02 8.12 -17.22
C GLY A 26 11.45 8.20 -15.75
N VAL A 27 10.54 7.84 -14.82
CA VAL A 27 10.79 7.91 -13.38
C VAL A 27 11.60 6.70 -12.91
N ASP A 28 12.62 6.97 -12.10
CA ASP A 28 13.43 5.96 -11.42
C ASP A 28 13.25 6.09 -9.90
N ILE A 29 13.01 4.97 -9.20
CA ILE A 29 12.94 4.91 -7.74
C ILE A 29 13.56 3.60 -7.27
N THR A 30 14.25 3.66 -6.14
CA THR A 30 14.77 2.50 -5.42
C THR A 30 14.43 2.64 -3.96
N ALA A 31 13.77 1.64 -3.38
CA ALA A 31 13.50 1.56 -1.95
C ALA A 31 14.01 0.22 -1.40
N ARG A 32 14.78 0.26 -0.33
CA ARG A 32 15.31 -0.89 0.39
C ARG A 32 14.53 -1.13 1.67
N ARG A 33 14.76 -2.26 2.29
CA ARG A 33 14.19 -2.55 3.61
C ARG A 33 14.63 -1.48 4.63
N GLY A 34 13.65 -0.89 5.31
CA GLY A 34 13.84 0.19 6.28
C GLY A 34 13.93 1.60 5.69
N ASP A 35 13.92 1.74 4.37
CA ASP A 35 13.87 3.08 3.76
C ASP A 35 12.49 3.72 3.93
N VAL A 36 12.48 5.02 4.16
CA VAL A 36 11.28 5.87 4.06
C VAL A 36 11.47 6.81 2.87
N VAL A 37 10.70 6.58 1.81
CA VAL A 37 10.77 7.37 0.57
C VAL A 37 9.59 8.33 0.49
N ALA A 38 9.83 9.64 0.58
CA ALA A 38 8.80 10.67 0.44
C ALA A 38 8.73 11.18 -1.00
N LEU A 39 7.52 11.11 -1.60
CA LEU A 39 7.23 11.67 -2.91
C LEU A 39 6.66 13.08 -2.74
N ILE A 40 7.42 14.10 -3.15
CA ILE A 40 7.04 15.49 -3.01
C ILE A 40 6.71 16.07 -4.40
N GLY A 41 5.64 16.84 -4.48
CA GLY A 41 5.21 17.50 -5.72
C GLY A 41 3.80 18.08 -5.60
N SER A 42 3.44 18.98 -6.51
CA SER A 42 2.11 19.60 -6.59
C SER A 42 1.01 18.56 -6.87
N SER A 43 -0.24 18.94 -6.65
CA SER A 43 -1.39 18.12 -7.09
C SER A 43 -1.30 17.90 -8.60
N GLY A 44 -1.62 16.68 -9.05
CA GLY A 44 -1.53 16.30 -10.47
C GLY A 44 -0.11 15.99 -10.98
N SER A 45 0.95 16.06 -10.15
CA SER A 45 2.34 15.74 -10.58
C SER A 45 2.61 14.25 -10.83
N GLY A 46 1.62 13.36 -10.59
CA GLY A 46 1.74 11.94 -10.88
C GLY A 46 2.11 11.05 -9.68
N LYS A 47 2.16 11.57 -8.45
CA LYS A 47 2.50 10.79 -7.23
C LYS A 47 1.61 9.55 -7.07
N SER A 48 0.29 9.74 -7.07
CA SER A 48 -0.68 8.64 -6.97
C SER A 48 -0.59 7.67 -8.14
N THR A 49 -0.36 8.19 -9.36
CA THR A 49 -0.16 7.36 -10.55
C THR A 49 1.08 6.47 -10.39
N LEU A 50 2.18 7.02 -9.88
CA LEU A 50 3.40 6.27 -9.62
C LEU A 50 3.19 5.17 -8.59
N LEU A 51 2.57 5.48 -7.43
CA LEU A 51 2.25 4.49 -6.38
C LEU A 51 1.34 3.37 -6.91
N ARG A 52 0.33 3.73 -7.73
CA ARG A 52 -0.56 2.75 -8.37
C ARG A 52 0.13 1.90 -9.42
N CYS A 53 1.16 2.43 -10.09
CA CYS A 53 2.01 1.62 -10.97
C CYS A 53 2.87 0.65 -10.15
N CYS A 54 3.38 1.04 -8.98
CA CYS A 54 4.20 0.18 -8.11
C CYS A 54 3.47 -1.10 -7.73
N ASN A 55 2.18 -1.02 -7.34
CA ASN A 55 1.39 -2.19 -6.96
C ASN A 55 0.51 -2.75 -8.12
N MET A 56 0.79 -2.34 -9.37
CA MET A 56 0.12 -2.83 -10.58
C MET A 56 -1.40 -2.52 -10.63
N LEU A 57 -1.90 -1.53 -9.88
CA LEU A 57 -3.26 -1.00 -10.06
C LEU A 57 -3.36 -0.18 -11.35
N GLU A 58 -2.25 0.46 -11.75
CA GLU A 58 -2.09 1.11 -13.05
C GLU A 58 -0.99 0.42 -13.85
N ILE A 59 -1.18 0.31 -15.14
CA ILE A 59 -0.20 -0.30 -16.05
C ILE A 59 0.59 0.82 -16.75
N SER A 60 1.90 0.81 -16.55
CA SER A 60 2.83 1.70 -17.25
C SER A 60 3.03 1.26 -18.71
N GLN A 61 3.27 2.19 -19.61
CA GLN A 61 3.53 1.85 -21.02
C GLN A 61 5.00 1.46 -21.29
N LYS A 62 5.95 2.00 -20.49
CA LYS A 62 7.38 1.70 -20.62
C LYS A 62 8.03 1.61 -19.23
N GLY A 63 9.27 1.16 -19.19
CA GLY A 63 10.06 1.00 -17.99
C GLY A 63 9.94 -0.39 -17.37
N ALA A 64 10.68 -0.61 -16.30
CA ALA A 64 10.68 -1.85 -15.53
C ALA A 64 10.25 -1.59 -14.08
N ILE A 65 9.54 -2.55 -13.51
CA ILE A 65 9.20 -2.62 -12.10
C ILE A 65 9.78 -3.93 -11.60
N LEU A 66 10.62 -3.86 -10.57
CA LEU A 66 11.20 -5.02 -9.92
C LEU A 66 10.74 -5.03 -8.47
N PHE A 67 10.35 -6.20 -7.99
CA PHE A 67 10.03 -6.45 -6.60
C PHE A 67 10.99 -7.53 -6.08
N GLN A 68 11.76 -7.21 -5.03
CA GLN A 68 12.81 -8.09 -4.48
C GLN A 68 13.75 -8.64 -5.56
N GLY A 69 14.13 -7.80 -6.54
CA GLY A 69 14.99 -8.15 -7.66
C GLY A 69 14.30 -8.91 -8.80
N GLU A 70 13.07 -9.39 -8.62
CA GLU A 70 12.29 -10.05 -9.68
C GLU A 70 11.56 -9.01 -10.54
N ALA A 71 11.91 -8.91 -11.82
CA ALA A 71 11.24 -8.00 -12.73
C ALA A 71 9.83 -8.51 -13.09
N VAL A 72 8.86 -7.59 -13.10
CA VAL A 72 7.51 -7.89 -13.61
C VAL A 72 7.61 -8.25 -15.10
N ARG A 73 7.07 -9.43 -15.44
CA ARG A 73 7.04 -9.93 -16.82
C ARG A 73 5.86 -9.36 -17.57
N TRP A 74 6.08 -8.94 -18.80
CA TRP A 74 5.09 -8.32 -19.66
C TRP A 74 4.80 -9.17 -20.88
N SER A 75 3.52 -9.30 -21.25
CA SER A 75 3.09 -10.06 -22.44
C SER A 75 3.17 -9.24 -23.73
N SER A 76 3.17 -7.89 -23.62
CA SER A 76 3.18 -6.96 -24.74
C SER A 76 3.82 -5.65 -24.34
N GLN A 77 3.98 -4.71 -25.29
CA GLN A 77 4.56 -3.39 -25.08
C GLN A 77 3.56 -2.28 -25.41
N GLY A 78 3.87 -1.04 -24.97
CA GLY A 78 3.07 0.14 -25.24
C GLY A 78 1.71 0.13 -24.58
N HIS A 79 0.70 0.64 -25.26
CA HIS A 79 -0.66 0.79 -24.73
C HIS A 79 -1.36 -0.55 -24.41
N ASN A 80 -0.96 -1.63 -25.07
CA ASN A 80 -1.51 -2.98 -24.85
C ASN A 80 -0.72 -3.79 -23.81
N ARG A 81 0.21 -3.14 -23.10
CA ARG A 81 1.04 -3.80 -22.09
C ARG A 81 0.19 -4.42 -20.98
N ARG A 82 0.45 -5.69 -20.67
CA ARG A 82 -0.22 -6.42 -19.60
C ARG A 82 0.79 -7.30 -18.87
N PRO A 83 0.63 -7.54 -17.57
CA PRO A 83 1.42 -8.54 -16.88
C PRO A 83 1.25 -9.91 -17.55
N ALA A 84 2.36 -10.60 -17.78
CA ALA A 84 2.35 -11.92 -18.41
C ALA A 84 1.96 -13.03 -17.42
N ASP A 85 2.12 -12.79 -16.12
CA ASP A 85 1.89 -13.75 -15.05
C ASP A 85 0.99 -13.15 -13.96
N PRO A 86 -0.32 -13.51 -13.93
CA PRO A 86 -1.22 -13.05 -12.88
C PRO A 86 -0.79 -13.47 -11.46
N ALA A 87 -0.12 -14.63 -11.32
CA ALA A 87 0.37 -15.09 -10.03
C ALA A 87 1.49 -14.18 -9.50
N GLN A 88 2.38 -13.69 -10.39
CA GLN A 88 3.40 -12.69 -10.03
C GLN A 88 2.74 -11.40 -9.51
N VAL A 89 1.68 -10.92 -10.16
CA VAL A 89 0.95 -9.72 -9.72
C VAL A 89 0.30 -9.95 -8.35
N THR A 90 -0.28 -11.12 -8.12
CA THR A 90 -0.87 -11.47 -6.82
C THR A 90 0.21 -11.48 -5.73
N ARG A 91 1.35 -12.14 -5.96
CA ARG A 91 2.48 -12.14 -5.00
C ARG A 91 2.96 -10.72 -4.70
N LEU A 92 3.11 -9.88 -5.74
CA LEU A 92 3.51 -8.48 -5.57
C LEU A 92 2.52 -7.73 -4.69
N ARG A 93 1.22 -7.80 -4.98
CA ARG A 93 0.17 -7.10 -4.21
C ARG A 93 0.03 -7.60 -2.79
N THR A 94 0.29 -8.88 -2.54
CA THR A 94 0.29 -9.47 -1.20
C THR A 94 1.39 -8.87 -0.32
N ASN A 95 2.57 -8.63 -0.91
CA ASN A 95 3.74 -8.13 -0.20
C ASN A 95 3.91 -6.60 -0.27
N LEU A 96 3.15 -5.92 -1.10
CA LEU A 96 3.18 -4.47 -1.29
C LEU A 96 1.79 -3.89 -1.03
N SER A 97 1.49 -3.65 0.23
CA SER A 97 0.19 -3.12 0.64
C SER A 97 0.07 -1.62 0.37
N MET A 98 -1.14 -1.16 0.10
CA MET A 98 -1.42 0.25 -0.19
C MET A 98 -2.51 0.80 0.72
N VAL A 99 -2.23 1.97 1.30
CA VAL A 99 -3.17 2.79 2.06
C VAL A 99 -3.57 3.96 1.18
N PHE A 100 -4.87 4.11 0.94
CA PHE A 100 -5.43 5.10 0.03
C PHE A 100 -5.88 6.36 0.76
N GLN A 101 -5.99 7.46 0.04
CA GLN A 101 -6.60 8.70 0.49
C GLN A 101 -8.07 8.50 0.94
N GLN A 102 -8.84 7.74 0.16
CA GLN A 102 -10.18 7.29 0.53
C GLN A 102 -10.03 5.95 1.24
N PHE A 103 -10.23 5.87 2.50
CA PHE A 103 -9.99 4.72 3.40
C PHE A 103 -10.33 3.34 2.80
N ASN A 104 -11.31 3.27 1.89
CA ASN A 104 -11.76 2.07 1.16
C ASN A 104 -12.08 0.89 2.09
N LEU A 105 -12.66 1.19 3.26
CA LEU A 105 -13.18 0.16 4.16
C LEU A 105 -14.47 -0.43 3.60
N TRP A 106 -14.67 -1.73 3.79
CA TRP A 106 -15.91 -2.40 3.43
C TRP A 106 -17.01 -2.01 4.42
N ALA A 107 -18.00 -1.26 3.97
CA ALA A 107 -19.05 -0.66 4.81
C ALA A 107 -19.95 -1.70 5.51
N HIS A 108 -20.07 -2.90 4.93
CA HIS A 108 -20.88 -4.00 5.46
C HIS A 108 -20.14 -4.93 6.44
N MET A 109 -18.87 -4.64 6.72
CA MET A 109 -18.02 -5.37 7.65
C MET A 109 -17.67 -4.51 8.86
N THR A 110 -17.52 -5.12 10.04
CA THR A 110 -16.96 -4.44 11.20
C THR A 110 -15.49 -4.07 10.95
N ILE A 111 -14.91 -3.24 11.80
CA ILE A 111 -13.50 -2.84 11.69
C ILE A 111 -12.58 -4.06 11.83
N LEU A 112 -12.85 -4.94 12.78
CA LEU A 112 -12.10 -6.19 12.93
C LEU A 112 -12.20 -7.08 11.68
N GLN A 113 -13.41 -7.25 11.13
CA GLN A 113 -13.60 -8.01 9.89
C GLN A 113 -12.84 -7.41 8.71
N ASN A 114 -12.84 -6.07 8.58
CA ASN A 114 -12.05 -5.37 7.56
C ASN A 114 -10.55 -5.69 7.63
N VAL A 115 -10.00 -5.80 8.84
CA VAL A 115 -8.57 -6.10 9.04
C VAL A 115 -8.28 -7.58 8.78
N MET A 116 -9.20 -8.47 9.15
CA MET A 116 -9.02 -9.93 9.04
C MET A 116 -9.23 -10.48 7.64
N GLU A 117 -10.04 -9.82 6.79
CA GLU A 117 -10.56 -10.38 5.54
C GLU A 117 -9.45 -10.89 4.61
N ALA A 118 -8.46 -10.05 4.32
CA ALA A 118 -7.43 -10.42 3.36
C ALA A 118 -6.46 -11.50 3.87
N PRO A 119 -5.95 -11.48 5.11
CA PRO A 119 -5.16 -12.58 5.66
C PRO A 119 -5.89 -13.93 5.64
N VAL A 120 -7.18 -13.96 5.97
CA VAL A 120 -7.96 -15.21 5.96
C VAL A 120 -8.26 -15.68 4.54
N THR A 121 -8.73 -14.77 3.66
CA THR A 121 -9.22 -15.16 2.33
C THR A 121 -8.11 -15.29 1.29
N VAL A 122 -7.07 -14.44 1.33
CA VAL A 122 -5.97 -14.43 0.36
C VAL A 122 -4.81 -15.31 0.83
N LEU A 123 -4.36 -15.14 2.09
CA LEU A 123 -3.23 -15.89 2.63
C LEU A 123 -3.63 -17.26 3.19
N LYS A 124 -4.94 -17.53 3.35
CA LYS A 124 -5.47 -18.78 3.91
C LYS A 124 -4.95 -19.08 5.34
N GLN A 125 -4.66 -18.03 6.09
CA GLN A 125 -4.20 -18.13 7.48
C GLN A 125 -5.34 -18.55 8.42
N ASP A 126 -4.99 -19.14 9.56
CA ASP A 126 -5.96 -19.51 10.58
C ASP A 126 -6.70 -18.29 11.12
N LYS A 127 -8.04 -18.41 11.22
CA LYS A 127 -8.90 -17.29 11.60
C LYS A 127 -8.63 -16.80 13.02
N SER A 128 -8.32 -17.71 13.97
CA SER A 128 -8.10 -17.34 15.37
C SER A 128 -6.76 -16.60 15.55
N GLU A 129 -5.72 -17.03 14.83
CA GLU A 129 -4.41 -16.36 14.80
C GLU A 129 -4.53 -14.97 14.17
N VAL A 130 -5.25 -14.88 13.03
CA VAL A 130 -5.50 -13.60 12.36
C VAL A 130 -6.32 -12.67 13.24
N GLU A 131 -7.35 -13.16 13.97
CA GLU A 131 -8.13 -12.31 14.87
C GLU A 131 -7.27 -11.73 15.99
N SER A 132 -6.45 -12.56 16.61
CA SER A 132 -5.55 -12.12 17.68
C SER A 132 -4.58 -11.03 17.19
N ARG A 133 -3.98 -11.24 16.02
CA ARG A 133 -3.11 -10.25 15.38
C ARG A 133 -3.84 -8.97 14.96
N ALA A 134 -5.05 -9.09 14.40
CA ALA A 134 -5.86 -7.95 14.00
C ALA A 134 -6.24 -7.06 15.19
N ARG A 135 -6.61 -7.63 16.33
CA ARG A 135 -6.87 -6.89 17.57
C ARG A 135 -5.62 -6.15 18.05
N ALA A 136 -4.47 -6.83 18.08
CA ALA A 136 -3.19 -6.18 18.45
C ALA A 136 -2.82 -5.04 17.51
N LEU A 137 -3.09 -5.16 16.20
CA LEU A 137 -2.86 -4.09 15.24
C LEU A 137 -3.81 -2.91 15.43
N LEU A 138 -5.09 -3.17 15.75
CA LEU A 138 -6.07 -2.12 16.05
C LEU A 138 -5.72 -1.39 17.36
N ASP A 139 -5.24 -2.10 18.39
CA ASP A 139 -4.69 -1.50 19.61
C ASP A 139 -3.48 -0.63 19.30
N LYS A 140 -2.56 -1.13 18.48
CA LYS A 140 -1.34 -0.43 18.05
C LYS A 140 -1.63 0.90 17.35
N VAL A 141 -2.67 0.95 16.50
CA VAL A 141 -3.09 2.20 15.84
C VAL A 141 -4.08 3.03 16.68
N GLY A 142 -4.29 2.67 17.96
CA GLY A 142 -5.07 3.41 18.93
C GLY A 142 -6.58 3.41 18.71
N ILE A 143 -7.13 2.31 18.14
CA ILE A 143 -8.59 2.12 17.94
C ILE A 143 -9.05 0.71 18.34
N GLY A 144 -8.39 0.08 19.30
CA GLY A 144 -8.71 -1.29 19.73
C GLY A 144 -10.14 -1.46 20.25
N GLU A 145 -10.69 -0.43 20.93
CA GLU A 145 -12.07 -0.43 21.41
C GLU A 145 -13.14 -0.35 20.29
N LYS A 146 -12.71 -0.13 19.04
CA LYS A 146 -13.60 -0.01 17.85
C LYS A 146 -13.66 -1.28 17.01
N CYS A 147 -13.22 -2.44 17.53
CA CYS A 147 -13.20 -3.69 16.76
C CYS A 147 -14.57 -4.08 16.18
N ASP A 148 -15.65 -3.92 16.96
CA ASP A 148 -16.97 -4.44 16.63
C ASP A 148 -17.91 -3.40 16.00
N VAL A 149 -17.43 -2.17 15.74
CA VAL A 149 -18.22 -1.13 15.06
C VAL A 149 -18.01 -1.16 13.54
N TYR A 150 -18.92 -0.51 12.82
CA TYR A 150 -18.85 -0.37 11.38
C TYR A 150 -18.15 0.94 10.96
N PRO A 151 -17.56 1.01 9.74
CA PRO A 151 -16.84 2.20 9.27
C PRO A 151 -17.62 3.51 9.42
N ALA A 152 -18.94 3.51 9.18
CA ALA A 152 -19.78 4.69 9.30
C ALA A 152 -19.86 5.30 10.73
N GLN A 153 -19.45 4.54 11.74
CA GLN A 153 -19.44 4.96 13.15
C GLN A 153 -18.08 5.56 13.59
N LEU A 154 -17.12 5.65 12.66
CA LEU A 154 -15.77 6.16 12.92
C LEU A 154 -15.57 7.55 12.33
N SER A 155 -14.74 8.37 13.00
CA SER A 155 -14.19 9.58 12.40
C SER A 155 -13.27 9.27 11.22
N GLY A 156 -12.98 10.25 10.36
CA GLY A 156 -12.04 10.07 9.24
C GLY A 156 -10.67 9.57 9.68
N GLY A 157 -10.10 10.14 10.75
CA GLY A 157 -8.82 9.70 11.30
C GLY A 157 -8.87 8.26 11.83
N GLN A 158 -9.97 7.86 12.48
CA GLN A 158 -10.16 6.47 12.92
C GLN A 158 -10.29 5.51 11.73
N GLN A 159 -11.02 5.90 10.69
CA GLN A 159 -11.12 5.09 9.45
C GLN A 159 -9.76 4.93 8.78
N GLN A 160 -8.93 5.98 8.75
CA GLN A 160 -7.59 5.90 8.18
C GLN A 160 -6.69 4.98 9.01
N ARG A 161 -6.74 5.07 10.33
CA ARG A 161 -6.00 4.15 11.22
C ARG A 161 -6.45 2.70 11.04
N ALA A 162 -7.75 2.45 10.85
CA ALA A 162 -8.25 1.12 10.49
C ALA A 162 -7.72 0.64 9.13
N ALA A 163 -7.64 1.51 8.13
CA ALA A 163 -7.06 1.18 6.82
C ALA A 163 -5.55 0.86 6.93
N ILE A 164 -4.81 1.55 7.78
CA ILE A 164 -3.41 1.23 8.08
C ILE A 164 -3.31 -0.14 8.77
N ALA A 165 -4.11 -0.43 9.80
CA ALA A 165 -4.14 -1.74 10.45
C ALA A 165 -4.45 -2.87 9.47
N ARG A 166 -5.41 -2.66 8.55
CA ARG A 166 -5.74 -3.61 7.48
C ARG A 166 -4.56 -3.88 6.55
N ALA A 167 -3.82 -2.84 6.17
CA ALA A 167 -2.64 -2.99 5.33
C ALA A 167 -1.52 -3.76 6.05
N LEU A 168 -1.31 -3.49 7.34
CA LEU A 168 -0.33 -4.17 8.18
C LEU A 168 -0.66 -5.64 8.45
N ALA A 169 -1.95 -6.01 8.49
CA ALA A 169 -2.39 -7.36 8.74
C ALA A 169 -1.92 -8.38 7.70
N MET A 170 -1.59 -7.91 6.50
CA MET A 170 -0.99 -8.69 5.43
C MET A 170 0.51 -8.98 5.63
N GLU A 171 1.14 -8.38 6.67
CA GLU A 171 2.58 -8.47 6.94
C GLU A 171 3.43 -8.14 5.70
N PRO A 172 3.17 -6.99 5.05
CA PRO A 172 3.79 -6.67 3.77
C PRO A 172 5.28 -6.34 3.93
N GLU A 173 6.05 -6.51 2.85
CA GLU A 173 7.45 -6.11 2.74
C GLU A 173 7.62 -4.59 2.57
N ALA A 174 6.60 -3.90 2.04
CA ALA A 174 6.55 -2.44 1.99
C ALA A 174 5.11 -1.92 2.02
N LEU A 175 4.95 -0.70 2.52
CA LEU A 175 3.69 0.05 2.56
C LEU A 175 3.75 1.25 1.63
N LEU A 176 2.75 1.38 0.78
CA LEU A 176 2.55 2.55 -0.08
C LEU A 176 1.44 3.43 0.52
N PHE A 177 1.72 4.70 0.72
CA PHE A 177 0.76 5.67 1.24
C PHE A 177 0.41 6.71 0.15
N ASP A 178 -0.83 6.69 -0.34
CA ASP A 178 -1.34 7.64 -1.33
C ASP A 178 -2.13 8.75 -0.63
N GLU A 179 -1.45 9.84 -0.29
CA GLU A 179 -2.00 11.03 0.39
C GLU A 179 -2.85 10.67 1.64
N PRO A 180 -2.28 9.92 2.62
CA PRO A 180 -3.06 9.30 3.70
C PRO A 180 -3.74 10.28 4.66
N THR A 181 -3.43 11.56 4.60
CA THR A 181 -3.95 12.59 5.51
C THR A 181 -4.76 13.69 4.80
N SER A 182 -4.76 13.74 3.48
CA SER A 182 -5.34 14.86 2.71
C SER A 182 -6.87 15.03 2.87
N ALA A 183 -7.57 13.99 3.35
CA ALA A 183 -9.01 14.02 3.64
C ALA A 183 -9.33 14.27 5.12
N LEU A 184 -8.34 14.64 5.94
CA LEU A 184 -8.44 14.76 7.40
C LEU A 184 -8.29 16.22 7.85
N ASP A 185 -8.96 16.55 8.96
CA ASP A 185 -8.71 17.79 9.68
C ASP A 185 -7.30 17.79 10.30
N PRO A 186 -6.67 18.98 10.53
CA PRO A 186 -5.28 19.07 10.99
C PRO A 186 -4.97 18.31 12.28
N GLU A 187 -5.93 18.20 13.21
CA GLU A 187 -5.75 17.45 14.46
C GLU A 187 -5.67 15.94 14.18
N LEU A 188 -6.59 15.41 13.35
CA LEU A 188 -6.63 14.01 12.95
C LEU A 188 -5.44 13.63 12.05
N GLU A 189 -4.94 14.59 11.27
CA GLU A 189 -3.73 14.42 10.46
C GLU A 189 -2.52 14.08 11.34
N GLN A 190 -2.32 14.83 12.44
CA GLN A 190 -1.20 14.60 13.35
C GLN A 190 -1.24 13.21 13.99
N GLU A 191 -2.43 12.71 14.33
CA GLU A 191 -2.60 11.35 14.88
C GLU A 191 -2.16 10.28 13.86
N VAL A 192 -2.58 10.41 12.60
CA VAL A 192 -2.23 9.46 11.53
C VAL A 192 -0.73 9.54 11.20
N ILE A 193 -0.16 10.75 11.13
CA ILE A 193 1.28 10.94 10.92
C ILE A 193 2.08 10.32 12.07
N GLY A 194 1.60 10.43 13.32
CA GLY A 194 2.20 9.76 14.47
C GLY A 194 2.32 8.26 14.26
N VAL A 195 1.22 7.59 13.89
CA VAL A 195 1.21 6.15 13.59
C VAL A 195 2.20 5.80 12.48
N ILE A 196 2.26 6.57 11.39
CA ILE A 196 3.18 6.32 10.27
C ILE A 196 4.64 6.47 10.73
N LYS A 197 4.97 7.48 11.56
CA LYS A 197 6.32 7.67 12.10
C LYS A 197 6.74 6.53 13.02
N ASP A 198 5.84 6.04 13.87
CA ASP A 198 6.10 4.90 14.76
C ASP A 198 6.40 3.63 13.95
N LEU A 199 5.62 3.38 12.88
CA LEU A 199 5.87 2.27 11.97
C LEU A 199 7.21 2.39 11.25
N ALA A 200 7.59 3.57 10.80
CA ALA A 200 8.87 3.84 10.17
C ALA A 200 10.04 3.62 11.16
N ALA A 201 9.90 4.04 12.42
CA ALA A 201 10.91 3.85 13.47
C ALA A 201 11.14 2.37 13.83
N GLU A 202 10.14 1.50 13.64
CA GLU A 202 10.29 0.05 13.81
C GLU A 202 11.11 -0.63 12.71
N GLY A 203 11.57 0.13 11.70
CA GLY A 203 12.32 -0.39 10.56
C GLY A 203 11.49 -1.27 9.62
N ARG A 204 10.15 -1.15 9.67
CA ARG A 204 9.27 -1.73 8.65
C ARG A 204 9.34 -0.87 7.39
N PRO A 205 9.53 -1.48 6.23
CA PRO A 205 9.59 -0.77 4.97
C PRO A 205 8.23 -0.22 4.54
#